data_35e0190953f52c7de5fd6b3793756448
#
_entry.id   35e0190953f52c7de5fd6b3793756448
#
_cell.length_a   1.000
_cell.length_b   1.000
_cell.length_c   1.000
_cell.angle_alpha   90.00
_cell.angle_beta   90.00
_cell.angle_gamma   90.00
#
_symmetry.space_group_name_H-M   'P 1'
#
loop_
_entity.id
_entity.type
_entity.pdbx_description
1 polymer ?
#
loop_
_entity_poly.entity_id
_entity_poly.type
_entity_poly.pdbx_seq_one_letter_code
_entity_poly.pdbx_strand_id
1 'polypeptide(L)'
;MARQYRIDDLVDFATYPLDQPNSTAYKSAIADARTQLQDDGCAVIKNLLRPTAVKIISQEIVERKSKTHFSTSKMNPYFHSAKNPDYPEHHPVNTFIERSSGFIPGDSWNSFLAIDVLFRSNVLTNFIRDALETEAIHCYADPLAGLTANILDPGQQFAWHFDTNEFAVTAMIDEADEGGLFQYVPMIRNPDDEAFDKIQHILDGNLETVKTLELRAGDLQIFRGRHSLHRVTRVPETSKPRHAAIFAYTAEPGVIGRVERTKQLFGRVLPAHEEAERQRVRTDQLID
;
A
#
# COMPACT_ATOMS: atom_id res chain seq x y z
N MET A 1 -20.50 5.64 -25.44
CA MET A 1 -19.67 4.41 -25.32
C MET A 1 -18.63 4.68 -24.25
N ALA A 2 -18.57 3.88 -23.18
CA ALA A 2 -17.52 3.99 -22.18
C ALA A 2 -16.15 3.69 -22.86
N ARG A 3 -15.16 4.55 -22.62
CA ARG A 3 -13.83 4.39 -23.22
C ARG A 3 -13.14 3.24 -22.51
N GLN A 4 -12.80 2.19 -23.23
CA GLN A 4 -12.02 1.10 -22.69
C GLN A 4 -10.55 1.48 -22.82
N TYR A 5 -9.85 1.70 -21.68
CA TYR A 5 -8.42 1.99 -21.67
C TYR A 5 -7.62 0.72 -21.99
N ARG A 6 -6.51 0.90 -22.68
CA ARG A 6 -5.49 -0.15 -22.87
C ARG A 6 -4.34 0.13 -21.89
N ILE A 7 -3.61 -0.88 -21.50
CA ILE A 7 -2.49 -0.72 -20.56
C ILE A 7 -1.38 0.20 -21.13
N ASP A 8 -1.14 0.15 -22.45
CA ASP A 8 -0.17 1.00 -23.13
C ASP A 8 -0.61 2.47 -23.28
N ASP A 9 -1.89 2.78 -23.05
CA ASP A 9 -2.36 4.16 -22.87
C ASP A 9 -1.97 4.71 -21.48
N LEU A 10 -1.78 3.84 -20.49
CA LEU A 10 -1.60 4.18 -19.07
C LEU A 10 -0.14 4.11 -18.63
N VAL A 11 0.61 3.13 -19.11
CA VAL A 11 2.01 2.87 -18.74
C VAL A 11 2.94 3.36 -19.84
N ASP A 12 4.10 3.89 -19.44
CA ASP A 12 5.14 4.31 -20.40
C ASP A 12 5.93 3.10 -20.91
N PHE A 13 5.39 2.43 -21.92
CA PHE A 13 6.03 1.28 -22.58
C PHE A 13 7.29 1.64 -23.36
N ALA A 14 7.54 2.92 -23.65
CA ALA A 14 8.78 3.34 -24.29
C ALA A 14 9.97 3.20 -23.32
N THR A 15 9.77 3.54 -22.06
CA THR A 15 10.78 3.38 -20.99
C THR A 15 10.72 1.99 -20.37
N TYR A 16 9.53 1.47 -20.12
CA TYR A 16 9.25 0.20 -19.44
C TYR A 16 8.42 -0.73 -20.35
N PRO A 17 9.04 -1.49 -21.25
CA PRO A 17 8.33 -2.37 -22.18
C PRO A 17 7.82 -3.63 -21.46
N LEU A 18 6.77 -3.47 -20.64
CA LEU A 18 6.24 -4.54 -19.77
C LEU A 18 5.72 -5.76 -20.54
N ASP A 19 5.38 -5.59 -21.82
CA ASP A 19 4.96 -6.65 -22.74
C ASP A 19 6.13 -7.39 -23.43
N GLN A 20 7.40 -6.96 -23.17
CA GLN A 20 8.60 -7.51 -23.78
C GLN A 20 9.60 -8.01 -22.72
N PRO A 21 9.29 -9.10 -21.98
CA PRO A 21 10.11 -9.55 -20.84
C PRO A 21 11.53 -9.98 -21.22
N ASN A 22 11.78 -10.23 -22.51
CA ASN A 22 13.11 -10.58 -23.03
C ASN A 22 13.96 -9.37 -23.44
N SER A 23 13.38 -8.15 -23.49
CA SER A 23 14.11 -6.94 -23.86
C SER A 23 15.14 -6.53 -22.81
N THR A 24 16.20 -5.86 -23.25
CA THR A 24 17.23 -5.33 -22.34
C THR A 24 16.65 -4.32 -21.37
N ALA A 25 15.74 -3.45 -21.82
CA ALA A 25 15.11 -2.43 -20.98
C ALA A 25 14.25 -3.06 -19.86
N TYR A 26 13.45 -4.09 -20.18
CA TYR A 26 12.69 -4.81 -19.17
C TYR A 26 13.60 -5.46 -18.13
N LYS A 27 14.62 -6.20 -18.58
CA LYS A 27 15.58 -6.87 -17.69
C LYS A 27 16.35 -5.89 -16.80
N SER A 28 16.73 -4.74 -17.34
CA SER A 28 17.37 -3.68 -16.55
C SER A 28 16.43 -3.14 -15.47
N ALA A 29 15.18 -2.81 -15.82
CA ALA A 29 14.19 -2.32 -14.86
C ALA A 29 13.91 -3.35 -13.74
N ILE A 30 13.84 -4.64 -14.07
CA ILE A 30 13.70 -5.72 -13.08
C ILE A 30 14.95 -5.81 -12.18
N ALA A 31 16.15 -5.76 -12.74
CA ALA A 31 17.39 -5.83 -11.96
C ALA A 31 17.50 -4.66 -10.98
N ASP A 32 17.16 -3.45 -11.44
CA ASP A 32 17.15 -2.24 -10.60
C ASP A 32 16.12 -2.35 -9.48
N ALA A 33 14.90 -2.84 -9.78
CA ALA A 33 13.86 -3.04 -8.77
C ALA A 33 14.27 -4.09 -7.73
N ARG A 34 14.87 -5.21 -8.14
CA ARG A 34 15.38 -6.25 -7.24
C ARG A 34 16.45 -5.73 -6.30
N THR A 35 17.42 -4.97 -6.83
CA THR A 35 18.46 -4.35 -6.01
C THR A 35 17.85 -3.46 -4.93
N GLN A 36 16.91 -2.58 -5.30
CA GLN A 36 16.23 -1.72 -4.33
C GLN A 36 15.43 -2.53 -3.28
N LEU A 37 14.72 -3.60 -3.70
CA LEU A 37 13.98 -4.47 -2.79
C LEU A 37 14.88 -5.27 -1.85
N GLN A 38 16.06 -5.68 -2.31
CA GLN A 38 17.05 -6.38 -1.51
C GLN A 38 17.69 -5.46 -0.47
N ASP A 39 18.04 -4.25 -0.87
CA ASP A 39 18.74 -3.28 -0.01
C ASP A 39 17.78 -2.63 1.01
N ASP A 40 16.56 -2.33 0.58
CA ASP A 40 15.64 -1.45 1.33
C ASP A 40 14.24 -2.02 1.55
N GLY A 41 13.93 -3.20 1.02
CA GLY A 41 12.55 -3.72 1.05
C GLY A 41 11.54 -2.85 0.30
N CYS A 42 12.04 -1.89 -0.49
CA CYS A 42 11.25 -0.88 -1.20
C CYS A 42 11.86 -0.57 -2.56
N ALA A 43 11.11 -0.76 -3.64
CA ALA A 43 11.52 -0.33 -4.98
C ALA A 43 10.60 0.75 -5.53
N VAL A 44 11.17 1.72 -6.25
CA VAL A 44 10.43 2.76 -6.96
C VAL A 44 10.72 2.70 -8.45
N ILE A 45 9.68 2.47 -9.22
CA ILE A 45 9.70 2.54 -10.69
C ILE A 45 9.24 3.95 -11.07
N LYS A 46 10.19 4.81 -11.35
CA LYS A 46 9.93 6.25 -11.58
C LYS A 46 9.19 6.49 -12.89
N ASN A 47 8.15 7.35 -12.83
CA ASN A 47 7.36 7.74 -14.00
C ASN A 47 6.79 6.54 -14.79
N LEU A 48 6.43 5.46 -14.11
CA LEU A 48 5.84 4.29 -14.78
C LEU A 48 4.53 4.67 -15.47
N LEU A 49 3.69 5.48 -14.81
CA LEU A 49 2.44 5.95 -15.39
C LEU A 49 2.67 7.18 -16.26
N ARG A 50 2.03 7.19 -17.41
CA ARG A 50 2.02 8.39 -18.28
C ARG A 50 1.32 9.56 -17.57
N PRO A 51 1.74 10.82 -17.78
CA PRO A 51 1.08 11.99 -17.18
C PRO A 51 -0.43 12.07 -17.50
N THR A 52 -0.84 11.58 -18.67
CA THR A 52 -2.26 11.48 -19.05
C THR A 52 -3.01 10.47 -18.21
N ALA A 53 -2.41 9.32 -17.89
CA ALA A 53 -2.99 8.29 -17.03
C ALA A 53 -3.14 8.82 -15.59
N VAL A 54 -2.14 9.50 -15.06
CA VAL A 54 -2.20 10.15 -13.74
C VAL A 54 -3.40 11.09 -13.65
N LYS A 55 -3.60 11.96 -14.64
CA LYS A 55 -4.75 12.90 -14.68
C LYS A 55 -6.09 12.16 -14.72
N ILE A 56 -6.18 11.09 -15.51
CA ILE A 56 -7.40 10.27 -15.60
C ILE A 56 -7.71 9.63 -14.26
N ILE A 57 -6.73 8.98 -13.63
CA ILE A 57 -6.91 8.29 -12.34
C ILE A 57 -7.20 9.29 -11.22
N SER A 58 -6.54 10.46 -11.21
CA SER A 58 -6.87 11.55 -10.28
C SER A 58 -8.34 11.95 -10.39
N GLN A 59 -8.83 12.14 -11.61
CA GLN A 59 -10.26 12.44 -11.85
C GLN A 59 -11.17 11.30 -11.37
N GLU A 60 -10.82 10.04 -11.65
CA GLU A 60 -11.58 8.86 -11.19
C GLU A 60 -11.67 8.80 -9.65
N ILE A 61 -10.59 9.17 -8.94
CA ILE A 61 -10.54 9.26 -7.48
C ILE A 61 -11.44 10.40 -6.98
N VAL A 62 -11.32 11.59 -7.56
CA VAL A 62 -12.11 12.78 -7.17
C VAL A 62 -13.60 12.51 -7.34
N GLU A 63 -14.03 11.90 -8.45
CA GLU A 63 -15.44 11.54 -8.70
C GLU A 63 -16.00 10.53 -7.68
N ARG A 64 -15.15 9.74 -7.05
CA ARG A 64 -15.51 8.73 -6.03
C ARG A 64 -15.21 9.15 -4.61
N LYS A 65 -14.72 10.36 -4.39
CA LYS A 65 -14.37 10.86 -3.06
C LYS A 65 -15.53 10.74 -2.06
N SER A 66 -16.77 10.89 -2.50
CA SER A 66 -17.96 10.71 -1.65
C SER A 66 -18.15 9.29 -1.11
N LYS A 67 -17.46 8.29 -1.68
CA LYS A 67 -17.47 6.89 -1.21
C LYS A 67 -16.32 6.58 -0.23
N THR A 68 -15.49 7.55 0.06
CA THR A 68 -14.38 7.39 0.99
C THR A 68 -14.90 7.13 2.39
N HIS A 69 -14.42 6.07 3.02
CA HIS A 69 -14.55 5.88 4.46
C HIS A 69 -13.39 6.59 5.16
N PHE A 70 -13.67 7.72 5.77
CA PHE A 70 -12.72 8.42 6.63
C PHE A 70 -12.83 7.90 8.06
N SER A 71 -11.71 7.59 8.68
CA SER A 71 -11.67 7.19 10.08
C SER A 71 -10.56 7.91 10.83
N THR A 72 -10.87 8.37 12.04
CA THR A 72 -9.87 8.85 13.01
C THR A 72 -9.92 7.91 14.20
N SER A 73 -8.79 7.32 14.52
CA SER A 73 -8.67 6.35 15.62
C SER A 73 -7.27 6.35 16.19
N LYS A 74 -7.12 5.92 17.46
CA LYS A 74 -5.80 5.66 18.04
C LYS A 74 -5.52 4.17 17.98
N MET A 75 -4.40 3.81 17.38
CA MET A 75 -3.97 2.43 17.16
C MET A 75 -2.48 2.28 17.42
N ASN A 76 -2.08 1.09 17.84
CA ASN A 76 -0.67 0.72 17.85
C ASN A 76 -0.19 0.35 16.43
N PRO A 77 1.11 0.12 16.20
CA PRO A 77 1.64 -0.25 14.88
C PRO A 77 1.07 -1.54 14.28
N TYR A 78 0.41 -2.36 15.07
CA TYR A 78 -0.20 -3.64 14.69
C TYR A 78 -1.73 -3.52 14.49
N PHE A 79 -2.25 -2.29 14.47
CA PHE A 79 -3.69 -1.96 14.32
C PHE A 79 -4.59 -2.40 15.48
N HIS A 80 -4.06 -2.70 16.64
CA HIS A 80 -4.88 -2.89 17.83
C HIS A 80 -5.23 -1.55 18.47
N SER A 81 -6.44 -1.45 19.03
CA SER A 81 -6.94 -0.24 19.70
C SER A 81 -7.06 -0.39 21.21
N ALA A 82 -6.85 -1.60 21.72
CA ALA A 82 -6.91 -1.91 23.17
C ALA A 82 -5.53 -2.28 23.71
N LYS A 83 -5.28 -1.88 24.96
CA LYS A 83 -4.07 -2.31 25.69
C LYS A 83 -4.05 -3.83 25.85
N ASN A 84 -2.87 -4.40 25.69
CA ASN A 84 -2.58 -5.79 25.98
C ASN A 84 -1.83 -5.88 27.33
N PRO A 85 -2.43 -6.46 28.39
CA PRO A 85 -1.84 -6.53 29.72
C PRO A 85 -0.62 -7.45 29.81
N ASP A 86 -0.37 -8.31 28.80
CA ASP A 86 0.79 -9.19 28.75
C ASP A 86 2.09 -8.42 28.44
N TYR A 87 2.00 -7.14 28.03
CA TYR A 87 3.11 -6.29 27.69
C TYR A 87 3.19 -5.07 28.63
N PRO A 88 4.40 -4.56 28.92
CA PRO A 88 4.58 -3.33 29.71
C PRO A 88 3.82 -2.15 29.10
N GLU A 89 3.57 -1.11 29.92
CA GLU A 89 2.89 0.10 29.44
C GLU A 89 3.71 0.81 28.34
N HIS A 90 5.01 0.89 28.53
CA HIS A 90 5.95 1.43 27.54
C HIS A 90 6.46 0.30 26.62
N HIS A 91 5.60 -0.09 25.68
CA HIS A 91 5.87 -1.16 24.72
C HIS A 91 5.14 -0.86 23.41
N PRO A 92 5.67 -1.19 22.20
CA PRO A 92 5.02 -0.91 20.91
C PRO A 92 3.57 -1.38 20.84
N VAL A 93 3.25 -2.53 21.41
CA VAL A 93 1.89 -3.08 21.48
C VAL A 93 0.94 -2.17 22.29
N ASN A 94 1.46 -1.41 23.25
CA ASN A 94 0.70 -0.49 24.11
C ASN A 94 0.90 1.00 23.78
N THR A 95 1.63 1.31 22.68
CA THR A 95 1.85 2.68 22.20
C THR A 95 0.83 3.02 21.11
N PHE A 96 -0.14 3.88 21.43
CA PHE A 96 -1.24 4.23 20.53
C PHE A 96 -1.03 5.60 19.90
N ILE A 97 -1.06 5.65 18.57
CA ILE A 97 -0.85 6.85 17.77
C ILE A 97 -2.13 7.16 16.99
N GLU A 98 -2.45 8.45 16.87
CA GLU A 98 -3.58 8.89 16.07
C GLU A 98 -3.33 8.64 14.58
N ARG A 99 -4.25 7.93 13.97
CA ARG A 99 -4.38 7.74 12.52
C ARG A 99 -5.63 8.44 12.05
N SER A 100 -5.51 9.26 11.03
CA SER A 100 -6.64 9.91 10.36
C SER A 100 -6.44 9.79 8.84
N SER A 101 -7.22 8.97 8.18
CA SER A 101 -7.08 8.73 6.74
C SER A 101 -8.39 8.22 6.15
N GLY A 102 -8.53 8.35 4.84
CA GLY A 102 -9.66 7.82 4.09
C GLY A 102 -9.24 6.76 3.09
N PHE A 103 -10.15 5.82 2.83
CA PHE A 103 -9.99 4.82 1.77
C PHE A 103 -11.25 4.74 0.93
N ILE A 104 -11.08 4.82 -0.39
CA ILE A 104 -12.14 4.45 -1.35
C ILE A 104 -12.03 2.93 -1.54
N PRO A 105 -13.07 2.15 -1.19
CA PRO A 105 -13.03 0.70 -1.23
C PRO A 105 -13.10 0.13 -2.64
N GLY A 106 -12.65 -1.12 -2.80
CA GLY A 106 -12.52 -1.85 -4.06
C GLY A 106 -13.81 -1.97 -4.86
N ASP A 107 -14.96 -2.12 -4.21
CA ASP A 107 -16.27 -2.19 -4.87
C ASP A 107 -16.79 -0.84 -5.40
N SER A 108 -16.01 0.22 -5.27
CA SER A 108 -16.26 1.51 -5.90
C SER A 108 -15.71 1.61 -7.33
N TRP A 109 -14.89 0.67 -7.73
CA TRP A 109 -14.23 0.62 -9.04
C TRP A 109 -14.92 -0.37 -9.98
N ASN A 110 -14.73 -0.20 -11.27
CA ASN A 110 -15.22 -1.13 -12.28
C ASN A 110 -14.25 -1.21 -13.47
N SER A 111 -14.42 -2.22 -14.31
CA SER A 111 -13.52 -2.56 -15.41
C SER A 111 -13.40 -1.52 -16.53
N PHE A 112 -14.17 -0.44 -16.51
CA PHE A 112 -14.08 0.66 -17.47
C PHE A 112 -13.14 1.77 -17.01
N LEU A 113 -12.64 1.70 -15.77
CA LEU A 113 -11.79 2.72 -15.16
C LEU A 113 -10.31 2.38 -15.36
N ALA A 114 -9.49 3.42 -15.55
CA ALA A 114 -8.05 3.28 -15.76
C ALA A 114 -7.35 2.62 -14.56
N ILE A 115 -7.77 2.97 -13.35
CA ILE A 115 -7.23 2.38 -12.11
C ILE A 115 -7.48 0.86 -12.03
N ASP A 116 -8.64 0.37 -12.45
CA ASP A 116 -8.96 -1.08 -12.46
C ASP A 116 -8.22 -1.81 -13.59
N VAL A 117 -8.06 -1.17 -14.76
CA VAL A 117 -7.26 -1.70 -15.87
C VAL A 117 -5.81 -1.91 -15.46
N LEU A 118 -5.22 -0.97 -14.71
CA LEU A 118 -3.87 -1.11 -14.16
C LEU A 118 -3.79 -2.28 -13.18
N PHE A 119 -4.67 -2.31 -12.18
CA PHE A 119 -4.67 -3.34 -11.14
C PHE A 119 -4.78 -4.75 -11.71
N ARG A 120 -5.63 -4.95 -12.72
CA ARG A 120 -5.88 -6.28 -13.32
C ARG A 120 -4.98 -6.61 -14.50
N SER A 121 -4.04 -5.74 -14.84
CA SER A 121 -3.15 -5.93 -15.97
C SER A 121 -2.17 -7.08 -15.76
N ASN A 122 -2.26 -8.13 -16.55
CA ASN A 122 -1.32 -9.26 -16.50
C ASN A 122 0.13 -8.84 -16.75
N VAL A 123 0.38 -7.84 -17.63
CA VAL A 123 1.75 -7.40 -17.90
C VAL A 123 2.35 -6.65 -16.71
N LEU A 124 1.54 -5.84 -16.01
CA LEU A 124 1.96 -5.18 -14.76
C LEU A 124 2.17 -6.21 -13.65
N THR A 125 1.22 -7.13 -13.48
CA THR A 125 1.32 -8.22 -12.49
C THR A 125 2.58 -9.07 -12.72
N ASN A 126 2.89 -9.44 -13.98
CA ASN A 126 4.11 -10.18 -14.31
C ASN A 126 5.37 -9.40 -13.97
N PHE A 127 5.40 -8.09 -14.27
CA PHE A 127 6.54 -7.24 -13.93
C PHE A 127 6.76 -7.19 -12.40
N ILE A 128 5.69 -7.04 -11.61
CA ILE A 128 5.76 -7.03 -10.14
C ILE A 128 6.22 -8.40 -9.63
N ARG A 129 5.68 -9.50 -10.16
CA ARG A 129 6.12 -10.88 -9.84
C ARG A 129 7.61 -11.05 -10.08
N ASP A 130 8.10 -10.63 -11.25
CA ASP A 130 9.50 -10.77 -11.62
C ASP A 130 10.39 -9.90 -10.72
N ALA A 131 9.95 -8.69 -10.34
CA ALA A 131 10.68 -7.83 -9.39
C ALA A 131 10.75 -8.44 -7.98
N LEU A 132 9.68 -9.06 -7.51
CA LEU A 132 9.61 -9.71 -6.18
C LEU A 132 10.30 -11.08 -6.13
N GLU A 133 10.68 -11.67 -7.27
CA GLU A 133 11.26 -13.02 -7.39
C GLU A 133 10.34 -14.10 -6.82
N THR A 134 9.03 -13.93 -6.94
CA THR A 134 8.05 -14.92 -6.50
C THR A 134 7.57 -15.79 -7.66
N GLU A 135 7.17 -17.04 -7.38
CA GLU A 135 6.68 -17.98 -8.40
C GLU A 135 5.36 -17.51 -8.99
N ALA A 136 4.47 -17.01 -8.17
CA ALA A 136 3.15 -16.54 -8.56
C ALA A 136 2.75 -15.29 -7.79
N ILE A 137 1.85 -14.49 -8.41
CA ILE A 137 1.23 -13.33 -7.80
C ILE A 137 -0.18 -13.17 -8.38
N HIS A 138 -1.12 -12.93 -7.51
CA HIS A 138 -2.55 -12.83 -7.83
C HIS A 138 -3.11 -11.51 -7.32
N CYS A 139 -4.04 -10.91 -8.05
CA CYS A 139 -4.83 -9.81 -7.50
C CYS A 139 -5.49 -10.29 -6.19
N TYR A 140 -5.33 -9.51 -5.13
CA TYR A 140 -5.97 -9.78 -3.86
C TYR A 140 -7.49 -9.90 -4.06
N ALA A 141 -8.06 -11.03 -3.66
CA ALA A 141 -9.45 -11.34 -3.95
C ALA A 141 -10.46 -10.59 -3.08
N ASP A 142 -9.97 -9.82 -2.11
CA ASP A 142 -10.80 -9.01 -1.23
C ASP A 142 -11.56 -7.92 -2.00
N PRO A 143 -12.90 -7.94 -1.99
CA PRO A 143 -13.70 -7.00 -2.76
C PRO A 143 -13.63 -5.55 -2.27
N LEU A 144 -13.15 -5.31 -1.04
CA LEU A 144 -12.98 -3.97 -0.47
C LEU A 144 -11.52 -3.51 -0.48
N ALA A 145 -10.57 -4.43 -0.24
CA ALA A 145 -9.15 -4.11 -0.05
C ALA A 145 -8.26 -4.45 -1.24
N GLY A 146 -8.75 -5.16 -2.28
CA GLY A 146 -7.94 -5.55 -3.43
C GLY A 146 -7.41 -4.36 -4.22
N LEU A 147 -8.29 -3.45 -4.58
CA LEU A 147 -7.98 -2.18 -5.24
C LEU A 147 -8.56 -1.04 -4.41
N THR A 148 -7.73 -0.14 -3.90
CA THR A 148 -8.19 0.99 -3.10
C THR A 148 -7.50 2.29 -3.51
N ALA A 149 -8.09 3.43 -3.14
CA ALA A 149 -7.37 4.69 -3.12
C ALA A 149 -7.30 5.22 -1.68
N ASN A 150 -6.07 5.49 -1.23
CA ASN A 150 -5.83 6.16 0.05
C ASN A 150 -5.92 7.67 -0.14
N ILE A 151 -6.74 8.31 0.68
CA ILE A 151 -6.97 9.75 0.68
C ILE A 151 -6.45 10.31 2.00
N LEU A 152 -5.54 11.28 1.91
CA LEU A 152 -5.15 12.13 3.02
C LEU A 152 -5.54 13.57 2.68
N ASP A 153 -6.62 14.03 3.28
CA ASP A 153 -7.01 15.44 3.22
C ASP A 153 -6.10 16.27 4.15
N PRO A 154 -6.06 17.61 3.98
CA PRO A 154 -5.36 18.50 4.92
C PRO A 154 -5.67 18.16 6.37
N GLY A 155 -4.66 18.16 7.24
CA GLY A 155 -4.74 17.76 8.64
C GLY A 155 -4.63 16.25 8.90
N GLN A 156 -4.65 15.40 7.89
CA GLN A 156 -4.65 13.95 8.03
C GLN A 156 -3.25 13.33 7.92
N GLN A 157 -3.11 12.14 8.49
CA GLN A 157 -1.88 11.32 8.45
C GLN A 157 -2.23 9.83 8.50
N PHE A 158 -1.29 9.00 8.05
CA PHE A 158 -1.35 7.57 8.30
C PHE A 158 -0.20 7.19 9.23
N ALA A 159 -0.52 6.88 10.50
CA ALA A 159 0.46 6.67 11.56
C ALA A 159 1.37 5.46 11.30
N TRP A 160 2.43 5.33 12.09
CA TRP A 160 3.34 4.19 12.06
C TRP A 160 2.59 2.85 12.16
N HIS A 161 2.83 1.95 11.21
CA HIS A 161 2.18 0.65 11.14
C HIS A 161 2.98 -0.36 10.30
N PHE A 162 2.57 -1.61 10.39
CA PHE A 162 2.96 -2.68 9.48
C PHE A 162 1.76 -3.06 8.61
N ASP A 163 2.02 -3.51 7.38
CA ASP A 163 0.97 -4.11 6.55
C ASP A 163 0.67 -5.54 7.01
N THR A 164 -0.56 -5.99 6.77
CA THR A 164 -0.94 -7.39 6.99
C THR A 164 -0.52 -8.27 5.81
N ASN A 165 -0.45 -7.72 4.60
CA ASN A 165 0.04 -8.40 3.41
C ASN A 165 1.57 -8.32 3.35
N GLU A 166 2.20 -9.33 2.75
CA GLU A 166 3.65 -9.39 2.61
C GLU A 166 4.21 -8.18 1.86
N PHE A 167 3.53 -7.77 0.79
CA PHE A 167 3.89 -6.61 -0.01
C PHE A 167 2.68 -5.82 -0.46
N ALA A 168 2.88 -4.53 -0.68
CA ALA A 168 1.92 -3.61 -1.25
C ALA A 168 2.52 -2.92 -2.48
N VAL A 169 1.67 -2.61 -3.45
CA VAL A 169 2.03 -1.83 -4.63
C VAL A 169 1.24 -0.55 -4.63
N THR A 170 1.92 0.58 -4.68
CA THR A 170 1.32 1.90 -4.58
C THR A 170 1.69 2.74 -5.80
N ALA A 171 0.69 3.25 -6.52
CA ALA A 171 0.91 4.30 -7.52
C ALA A 171 0.61 5.66 -6.91
N MET A 172 1.59 6.58 -6.96
CA MET A 172 1.41 7.96 -6.54
C MET A 172 0.60 8.72 -7.59
N ILE A 173 -0.52 9.30 -7.19
CA ILE A 173 -1.44 9.97 -8.12
C ILE A 173 -1.42 11.49 -7.91
N ASP A 174 -1.70 11.96 -6.70
CA ASP A 174 -1.67 13.38 -6.37
C ASP A 174 -0.78 13.61 -5.14
N GLU A 175 0.27 14.40 -5.31
CA GLU A 175 1.17 14.78 -4.24
C GLU A 175 0.55 15.91 -3.40
N ALA A 176 0.79 15.91 -2.09
CA ALA A 176 0.59 17.10 -1.27
C ALA A 176 1.64 18.16 -1.64
N ASP A 177 1.32 19.45 -1.46
CA ASP A 177 2.32 20.51 -1.66
C ASP A 177 3.42 20.46 -0.59
N GLU A 178 3.02 20.07 0.65
CA GLU A 178 3.91 19.87 1.80
C GLU A 178 3.41 18.68 2.63
N GLY A 179 4.32 18.00 3.33
CA GLY A 179 3.98 16.81 4.12
C GLY A 179 3.51 15.63 3.27
N GLY A 180 2.71 14.73 3.83
CA GLY A 180 2.25 13.54 3.12
C GLY A 180 3.39 12.63 2.64
N LEU A 181 4.56 12.72 3.28
CA LEU A 181 5.77 11.97 2.90
C LEU A 181 5.67 10.53 3.39
N PHE A 182 6.03 9.59 2.53
CA PHE A 182 6.18 8.20 2.91
C PHE A 182 7.50 8.02 3.67
N GLN A 183 7.42 7.57 4.92
CA GLN A 183 8.58 7.29 5.77
C GLN A 183 8.55 5.83 6.21
N TYR A 184 9.73 5.19 6.27
CA TYR A 184 9.82 3.77 6.64
C TYR A 184 11.17 3.42 7.25
N VAL A 185 11.18 2.33 8.00
CA VAL A 185 12.39 1.66 8.49
C VAL A 185 12.48 0.31 7.80
N PRO A 186 13.48 0.11 6.92
CA PRO A 186 13.60 -1.09 6.12
C PRO A 186 13.72 -2.35 6.98
N MET A 187 12.89 -3.36 6.70
CA MET A 187 13.03 -4.72 7.22
C MET A 187 13.36 -4.78 8.73
N ILE A 188 12.70 -3.91 9.54
CA ILE A 188 12.98 -3.77 10.98
C ILE A 188 12.62 -5.02 11.78
N ARG A 189 11.65 -5.81 11.28
CA ARG A 189 11.26 -7.11 11.87
C ARG A 189 11.34 -8.24 10.83
N ASN A 190 11.39 -9.48 11.30
CA ASN A 190 11.37 -10.69 10.49
C ASN A 190 10.49 -11.76 11.17
N PRO A 191 10.18 -12.91 10.54
CA PRO A 191 9.28 -13.92 11.10
C PRO A 191 9.64 -14.44 12.49
N ASP A 192 10.91 -14.34 12.89
CA ASP A 192 11.45 -14.86 14.15
C ASP A 192 11.68 -13.77 15.22
N ASP A 193 11.64 -12.47 14.83
CA ASP A 193 11.94 -11.34 15.72
C ASP A 193 11.11 -10.10 15.37
N GLU A 194 10.23 -9.70 16.27
CA GLU A 194 9.45 -8.46 16.17
C GLU A 194 10.29 -7.20 16.36
N ALA A 195 11.49 -7.28 16.94
CA ALA A 195 12.38 -6.17 17.22
C ALA A 195 11.75 -5.02 18.03
N PHE A 196 10.98 -5.34 19.06
CA PHE A 196 10.18 -4.41 19.84
C PHE A 196 10.98 -3.19 20.36
N ASP A 197 12.21 -3.40 20.84
CA ASP A 197 13.04 -2.30 21.35
C ASP A 197 13.37 -1.28 20.26
N LYS A 198 13.68 -1.75 19.05
CA LYS A 198 13.96 -0.87 17.91
C LYS A 198 12.70 -0.12 17.48
N ILE A 199 11.56 -0.80 17.45
CA ILE A 199 10.27 -0.19 17.11
C ILE A 199 9.94 0.87 18.15
N GLN A 200 10.09 0.58 19.47
CA GLN A 200 9.82 1.56 20.53
C GLN A 200 10.68 2.81 20.37
N HIS A 201 11.97 2.67 20.05
CA HIS A 201 12.84 3.83 19.81
C HIS A 201 12.31 4.74 18.68
N ILE A 202 11.77 4.15 17.60
CA ILE A 202 11.15 4.95 16.52
C ILE A 202 9.88 5.66 17.02
N LEU A 203 9.05 4.95 17.78
CA LEU A 203 7.82 5.53 18.35
C LEU A 203 8.09 6.65 19.37
N ASP A 204 9.22 6.58 20.06
CA ASP A 204 9.72 7.63 20.98
C ASP A 204 10.33 8.84 20.25
N GLY A 205 10.40 8.78 18.91
CA GLY A 205 10.85 9.92 18.10
C GLY A 205 12.31 9.84 17.62
N ASN A 206 13.03 8.74 17.85
CA ASN A 206 14.33 8.53 17.23
C ASN A 206 14.15 8.17 15.75
N LEU A 207 14.45 9.10 14.87
CA LEU A 207 14.25 8.97 13.42
C LEU A 207 15.56 8.75 12.64
N GLU A 208 16.67 8.44 13.30
CA GLU A 208 17.99 8.31 12.64
C GLU A 208 18.02 7.21 11.56
N THR A 209 17.28 6.12 11.77
CA THR A 209 17.20 5.00 10.80
C THR A 209 16.01 5.12 9.84
N VAL A 210 15.20 6.15 10.00
CA VAL A 210 14.01 6.37 9.18
C VAL A 210 14.41 6.94 7.83
N LYS A 211 14.01 6.25 6.76
CA LYS A 211 14.13 6.72 5.39
C LYS A 211 12.87 7.49 4.97
N THR A 212 13.07 8.57 4.24
CA THR A 212 11.97 9.30 3.59
C THR A 212 12.03 9.02 2.10
N LEU A 213 10.93 8.56 1.53
CA LEU A 213 10.81 8.26 0.13
C LEU A 213 10.10 9.42 -0.59
N GLU A 214 10.77 9.99 -1.57
CA GLU A 214 10.18 10.98 -2.46
C GLU A 214 9.46 10.26 -3.61
N LEU A 215 8.15 10.08 -3.45
CA LEU A 215 7.28 9.59 -4.52
C LEU A 215 6.69 10.77 -5.28
N ARG A 216 6.77 10.72 -6.61
CA ARG A 216 6.17 11.69 -7.51
C ARG A 216 4.98 11.09 -8.24
N ALA A 217 4.08 11.96 -8.67
CA ALA A 217 2.90 11.53 -9.43
C ALA A 217 3.33 10.75 -10.69
N GLY A 218 2.85 9.52 -10.81
CA GLY A 218 3.23 8.56 -11.86
C GLY A 218 4.25 7.51 -11.45
N ASP A 219 4.88 7.63 -10.26
CA ASP A 219 5.76 6.60 -9.72
C ASP A 219 4.96 5.40 -9.21
N LEU A 220 5.52 4.21 -9.40
CA LEU A 220 5.02 2.98 -8.78
C LEU A 220 6.01 2.52 -7.72
N GLN A 221 5.53 2.33 -6.50
CA GLN A 221 6.26 1.74 -5.39
C GLN A 221 5.88 0.27 -5.23
N ILE A 222 6.88 -0.62 -5.06
CA ILE A 222 6.72 -2.00 -4.61
C ILE A 222 7.36 -2.08 -3.22
N PHE A 223 6.61 -2.50 -2.19
CA PHE A 223 7.03 -2.35 -0.81
C PHE A 223 6.74 -3.58 0.05
N ARG A 224 7.73 -4.06 0.82
CA ARG A 224 7.59 -5.17 1.77
C ARG A 224 7.07 -4.65 3.12
N GLY A 225 5.81 -4.21 3.13
CA GLY A 225 5.20 -3.51 4.26
C GLY A 225 5.00 -4.36 5.51
N ARG A 226 4.90 -5.70 5.38
CA ARG A 226 4.78 -6.61 6.52
C ARG A 226 6.01 -6.59 7.43
N HIS A 227 7.19 -6.35 6.88
CA HIS A 227 8.46 -6.37 7.61
C HIS A 227 9.05 -4.98 7.88
N SER A 228 8.52 -3.96 7.26
CA SER A 228 9.03 -2.58 7.33
C SER A 228 8.03 -1.67 8.04
N LEU A 229 8.40 -1.12 9.19
CA LEU A 229 7.59 -0.11 9.89
C LEU A 229 7.49 1.14 9.03
N HIS A 230 6.27 1.64 8.76
CA HIS A 230 6.10 2.77 7.86
C HIS A 230 4.94 3.68 8.23
N ARG A 231 4.98 4.90 7.71
CA ARG A 231 3.92 5.90 7.87
C ARG A 231 3.80 6.80 6.66
N VAL A 232 2.68 7.53 6.58
CA VAL A 232 2.60 8.76 5.77
C VAL A 232 2.45 9.93 6.75
N THR A 233 3.38 10.89 6.67
CA THR A 233 3.40 12.05 7.56
C THR A 233 2.15 12.92 7.37
N ARG A 234 1.84 13.77 8.34
CA ARG A 234 0.70 14.68 8.28
C ARG A 234 0.78 15.58 7.05
N VAL A 235 -0.33 15.70 6.33
CA VAL A 235 -0.55 16.72 5.31
C VAL A 235 -0.94 18.01 6.03
N PRO A 236 -0.20 19.12 5.88
CA PRO A 236 -0.55 20.39 6.53
C PRO A 236 -1.93 20.90 6.10
N GLU A 237 -2.57 21.68 6.95
CA GLU A 237 -3.90 22.28 6.67
C GLU A 237 -3.90 23.18 5.44
N THR A 238 -2.74 23.73 5.07
CA THR A 238 -2.55 24.64 3.93
C THR A 238 -2.22 23.91 2.62
N SER A 239 -1.97 22.61 2.68
CA SER A 239 -1.57 21.80 1.53
C SER A 239 -2.76 21.24 0.77
N LYS A 240 -2.50 20.76 -0.46
CA LYS A 240 -3.46 19.94 -1.20
C LYS A 240 -3.57 18.54 -0.62
N PRO A 241 -4.69 17.85 -0.86
CA PRO A 241 -4.80 16.43 -0.54
C PRO A 241 -3.74 15.58 -1.22
N ARG A 242 -3.36 14.46 -0.57
CA ARG A 242 -2.55 13.41 -1.18
C ARG A 242 -3.44 12.23 -1.55
N HIS A 243 -3.31 11.74 -2.79
CA HIS A 243 -4.01 10.56 -3.27
C HIS A 243 -3.03 9.50 -3.77
N ALA A 244 -3.21 8.26 -3.32
CA ALA A 244 -2.43 7.12 -3.79
C ALA A 244 -3.34 5.95 -4.13
N ALA A 245 -3.17 5.36 -5.31
CA ALA A 245 -3.81 4.10 -5.67
C ALA A 245 -3.02 2.94 -5.07
N ILE A 246 -3.70 2.02 -4.40
CA ILE A 246 -3.08 0.85 -3.76
C ILE A 246 -3.60 -0.40 -4.44
N PHE A 247 -2.70 -1.19 -4.98
CA PHE A 247 -2.93 -2.46 -5.66
C PHE A 247 -2.44 -3.58 -4.76
N ALA A 248 -3.35 -4.30 -4.13
CA ALA A 248 -2.99 -5.41 -3.27
C ALA A 248 -2.87 -6.70 -4.08
N TYR A 249 -1.75 -7.39 -3.88
CA TYR A 249 -1.49 -8.69 -4.49
C TYR A 249 -1.08 -9.69 -3.43
N THR A 250 -1.22 -10.97 -3.74
CA THR A 250 -0.87 -12.09 -2.85
C THR A 250 -0.20 -13.21 -3.63
N ALA A 251 0.67 -13.98 -2.98
CA ALA A 251 1.27 -15.16 -3.59
C ALA A 251 0.21 -16.26 -3.84
N GLU A 252 -0.75 -16.40 -2.93
CA GLU A 252 -1.83 -17.39 -3.06
C GLU A 252 -3.10 -16.76 -3.66
N PRO A 253 -3.85 -17.49 -4.49
CA PRO A 253 -5.12 -17.02 -5.02
C PRO A 253 -6.23 -17.05 -3.97
N GLY A 254 -7.24 -16.20 -4.12
CA GLY A 254 -8.46 -16.24 -3.33
C GLY A 254 -8.33 -15.68 -1.90
N VAL A 255 -7.20 -15.08 -1.55
CA VAL A 255 -6.98 -14.51 -0.21
C VAL A 255 -7.90 -13.30 0.00
N ILE A 256 -8.54 -13.25 1.17
CA ILE A 256 -9.46 -12.17 1.61
C ILE A 256 -8.99 -11.65 2.97
N GLY A 257 -9.17 -10.36 3.22
CA GLY A 257 -8.75 -9.65 4.42
C GLY A 257 -9.44 -10.10 5.70
N ARG A 258 -8.87 -9.70 6.83
CA ARG A 258 -9.43 -9.97 8.17
C ARG A 258 -10.61 -9.05 8.43
N VAL A 259 -11.62 -9.60 9.11
CA VAL A 259 -12.85 -8.88 9.50
C VAL A 259 -12.54 -7.58 10.23
N GLU A 260 -11.69 -7.63 11.25
CA GLU A 260 -11.36 -6.48 12.07
C GLU A 260 -10.67 -5.38 11.23
N ARG A 261 -9.65 -5.75 10.46
CA ARG A 261 -8.92 -4.83 9.59
C ARG A 261 -9.79 -4.19 8.52
N THR A 262 -10.64 -4.99 7.88
CA THR A 262 -11.59 -4.52 6.87
C THR A 262 -12.58 -3.52 7.46
N LYS A 263 -13.10 -3.80 8.66
CA LYS A 263 -14.00 -2.88 9.38
C LYS A 263 -13.32 -1.55 9.74
N GLN A 264 -12.04 -1.60 10.16
CA GLN A 264 -11.27 -0.40 10.48
C GLN A 264 -11.03 0.49 9.25
N LEU A 265 -10.74 -0.12 8.08
CA LEU A 265 -10.42 0.62 6.87
C LEU A 265 -11.65 1.14 6.13
N PHE A 266 -12.75 0.36 6.15
CA PHE A 266 -13.91 0.62 5.29
C PHE A 266 -15.23 0.81 6.05
N GLY A 267 -15.22 0.73 7.39
CA GLY A 267 -16.40 0.88 8.24
C GLY A 267 -17.41 -0.27 8.13
N ARG A 268 -17.16 -1.26 7.29
CA ARG A 268 -18.05 -2.40 7.01
C ARG A 268 -17.27 -3.64 6.62
N VAL A 269 -17.95 -4.77 6.66
CA VAL A 269 -17.48 -6.07 6.17
C VAL A 269 -18.53 -6.67 5.24
N LEU A 270 -18.11 -7.63 4.44
CA LEU A 270 -18.99 -8.41 3.55
C LEU A 270 -19.00 -9.88 4.02
N PRO A 271 -20.02 -10.69 3.66
CA PRO A 271 -20.08 -12.10 4.05
C PRO A 271 -18.83 -12.91 3.70
N ALA A 272 -18.13 -12.55 2.61
CA ALA A 272 -16.88 -13.19 2.21
C ALA A 272 -15.77 -13.04 3.26
N HIS A 273 -15.71 -11.93 3.99
CA HIS A 273 -14.72 -11.71 5.05
C HIS A 273 -15.00 -12.62 6.25
N GLU A 274 -16.27 -12.75 6.64
CA GLU A 274 -16.69 -13.60 7.76
C GLU A 274 -16.43 -15.08 7.46
N GLU A 275 -16.63 -15.50 6.20
CA GLU A 275 -16.34 -16.87 5.76
C GLU A 275 -14.83 -17.14 5.75
N ALA A 276 -14.04 -16.21 5.19
CA ALA A 276 -12.59 -16.34 5.17
C ALA A 276 -11.98 -16.38 6.58
N GLU A 277 -12.50 -15.57 7.53
CA GLU A 277 -12.03 -15.55 8.91
C GLU A 277 -12.25 -16.90 9.62
N ARG A 278 -13.36 -17.60 9.35
CA ARG A 278 -13.64 -18.94 9.91
C ARG A 278 -12.67 -20.02 9.43
N GLN A 279 -12.07 -19.83 8.24
CA GLN A 279 -11.20 -20.84 7.60
C GLN A 279 -9.70 -20.52 7.79
N ARG A 280 -9.37 -19.42 8.42
CA ARG A 280 -7.99 -18.92 8.49
C ARG A 280 -7.10 -19.76 9.41
N VAL A 281 -5.91 -20.08 8.89
CA VAL A 281 -4.82 -20.69 9.64
C VAL A 281 -3.64 -19.70 9.64
N ARG A 282 -3.04 -19.45 10.82
CA ARG A 282 -1.82 -18.61 10.92
C ARG A 282 -0.62 -19.38 10.41
N THR A 283 0.24 -18.70 9.66
CA THR A 283 1.47 -19.27 9.07
C THR A 283 2.76 -18.72 9.68
N ASP A 284 2.69 -17.65 10.47
CA ASP A 284 3.83 -17.06 11.18
C ASP A 284 3.49 -16.60 12.60
N GLN A 285 4.47 -16.07 13.35
CA GLN A 285 4.33 -15.63 14.74
C GLN A 285 4.23 -14.10 14.87
N LEU A 286 4.25 -13.35 13.77
CA LEU A 286 4.19 -11.90 13.79
C LEU A 286 2.84 -11.40 14.31
N ILE A 287 2.87 -10.28 15.04
CA ILE A 287 1.66 -9.59 15.50
C ILE A 287 1.03 -8.85 14.31
N ASP A 288 -0.28 -9.05 14.11
CA ASP A 288 -1.11 -8.38 13.09
C ASP A 288 -2.62 -8.39 13.46
#